data_47be2010db1d7d70ab1bca274f2ffdb8
#
_entry.id   47be2010db1d7d70ab1bca274f2ffdb8
#
_cell.length_a   1.000
_cell.length_b   1.000
_cell.length_c   1.000
_cell.angle_alpha   90.00
_cell.angle_beta   90.00
_cell.angle_gamma   90.00
#
_symmetry.space_group_name_H-M   'P 1'
#
loop_
_entity.id
_entity.type
_entity.pdbx_description
1 polymer ?
#
loop_
_entity_poly.entity_id
_entity_poly.type
_entity_poly.pdbx_seq_one_letter_code
_entity_poly.pdbx_strand_id
1 'polypeptide(L)'
;KINFESSLLLTRSLLPVLQIPDNSSIVFTSSGVGRKGKAYWGAYAISKFATEGLVQILSEELEKTSGIRVNAINPGAVRTKMRAQAYPAEDPKTLKNPKEIMNAYLFLMGIDSLGITGKSIEAQ
;
A
#
# COMPACT_ATOMS: atom_id res chain seq x y z
N LYS A 1 -9.93 5.14 -10.44
CA LYS A 1 -10.81 4.00 -10.71
C LYS A 1 -10.05 2.70 -10.85
N ILE A 2 -9.13 2.60 -11.81
CA ILE A 2 -8.33 1.38 -12.02
C ILE A 2 -7.52 1.02 -10.76
N ASN A 3 -6.87 1.99 -10.14
CA ASN A 3 -6.03 1.74 -8.97
C ASN A 3 -6.82 1.17 -7.78
N PHE A 4 -8.03 1.66 -7.55
CA PHE A 4 -8.84 1.19 -6.43
C PHE A 4 -9.63 -0.06 -6.77
N GLU A 5 -10.32 -0.06 -7.90
CA GLU A 5 -11.19 -1.18 -8.30
C GLU A 5 -10.38 -2.47 -8.47
N SER A 6 -9.21 -2.40 -9.12
CA SER A 6 -8.39 -3.59 -9.30
C SER A 6 -7.92 -4.18 -7.98
N SER A 7 -7.51 -3.32 -7.05
CA SER A 7 -7.10 -3.76 -5.71
C SER A 7 -8.25 -4.43 -4.96
N LEU A 8 -9.44 -3.83 -5.02
CA LEU A 8 -10.62 -4.36 -4.36
C LEU A 8 -11.04 -5.73 -4.94
N LEU A 9 -11.11 -5.82 -6.27
CA LEU A 9 -11.52 -7.05 -6.94
C LEU A 9 -10.51 -8.18 -6.74
N LEU A 10 -9.23 -7.87 -6.83
CA LEU A 10 -8.18 -8.86 -6.60
C LEU A 10 -8.21 -9.38 -5.17
N THR A 11 -8.34 -8.48 -4.20
CA THR A 11 -8.44 -8.85 -2.79
C THR A 11 -9.64 -9.75 -2.55
N ARG A 12 -10.80 -9.37 -3.06
CA ARG A 12 -12.03 -10.17 -2.94
C ARG A 12 -11.86 -11.56 -3.51
N SER A 13 -11.21 -11.68 -4.65
CA SER A 13 -10.98 -12.96 -5.31
C SER A 13 -10.00 -13.85 -4.55
N LEU A 14 -9.02 -13.27 -3.88
CA LEU A 14 -7.96 -14.00 -3.19
C LEU A 14 -8.27 -14.31 -1.73
N LEU A 15 -9.27 -13.66 -1.10
CA LEU A 15 -9.56 -13.85 0.32
C LEU A 15 -9.76 -15.33 0.71
N PRO A 16 -10.51 -16.15 -0.05
CA PRO A 16 -10.67 -17.55 0.32
C PRO A 16 -9.33 -18.31 0.38
N VAL A 17 -8.40 -18.00 -0.50
CA VAL A 17 -7.06 -18.62 -0.52
C VAL A 17 -6.21 -18.08 0.64
N LEU A 18 -6.29 -16.77 0.91
CA LEU A 18 -5.52 -16.14 1.97
C LEU A 18 -5.94 -16.59 3.37
N GLN A 19 -7.13 -17.12 3.52
CA GLN A 19 -7.64 -17.66 4.80
C GLN A 19 -7.11 -19.05 5.12
N ILE A 20 -6.54 -19.76 4.16
CA ILE A 20 -6.04 -21.13 4.36
C ILE A 20 -4.83 -21.16 5.32
N PRO A 21 -3.78 -20.36 5.14
CA PRO A 21 -2.69 -20.32 6.12
C PRO A 21 -3.11 -19.68 7.44
N ASP A 22 -2.41 -20.02 8.52
CA ASP A 22 -2.64 -19.40 9.83
C ASP A 22 -2.29 -17.92 9.86
N ASN A 23 -1.39 -17.49 9.00
CA ASN A 23 -1.05 -16.07 8.85
C ASN A 23 -0.88 -15.72 7.37
N SER A 24 -1.46 -14.62 6.99
CA SER A 24 -1.33 -14.06 5.63
C SER A 24 -1.16 -12.56 5.74
N SER A 25 -0.53 -11.96 4.76
CA SER A 25 -0.29 -10.53 4.73
C SER A 25 -0.76 -9.94 3.41
N ILE A 26 -1.59 -8.90 3.51
CA ILE A 26 -1.99 -8.09 2.36
C ILE A 26 -1.34 -6.72 2.53
N VAL A 27 -0.59 -6.29 1.53
CA VAL A 27 0.08 -5.01 1.54
C VAL A 27 -0.35 -4.21 0.33
N PHE A 28 -0.92 -3.04 0.59
CA PHE A 28 -1.29 -2.10 -0.46
C PHE A 28 -0.26 -1.00 -0.55
N THR A 29 0.11 -0.62 -1.77
CA THR A 29 0.94 0.56 -2.00
C THR A 29 0.05 1.79 -2.00
N SER A 30 0.32 2.71 -1.08
CA SER A 30 -0.39 3.97 -0.94
C SER A 30 0.51 5.14 -1.34
N SER A 31 0.21 6.32 -0.84
CA SER A 31 0.94 7.56 -1.12
C SER A 31 0.65 8.56 -0.02
N GLY A 32 1.53 9.54 0.15
CA GLY A 32 1.26 10.65 1.07
C GLY A 32 -0.05 11.38 0.76
N VAL A 33 -0.45 11.46 -0.53
CA VAL A 33 -1.72 12.06 -0.93
C VAL A 33 -2.93 11.19 -0.59
N GLY A 34 -2.73 9.96 -0.15
CA GLY A 34 -3.79 9.11 0.40
C GLY A 34 -4.18 9.45 1.83
N ARG A 35 -3.35 10.21 2.53
CA ARG A 35 -3.57 10.65 3.91
C ARG A 35 -3.88 12.14 4.00
N LYS A 36 -3.37 12.92 3.05
CA LYS A 36 -3.55 14.36 3.00
C LYS A 36 -3.78 14.78 1.56
N GLY A 37 -4.89 15.46 1.31
CA GLY A 37 -5.22 15.97 -0.02
C GLY A 37 -4.20 17.00 -0.51
N LYS A 38 -3.96 17.02 -1.81
CA LYS A 38 -3.04 17.95 -2.44
C LYS A 38 -3.69 18.53 -3.69
N ALA A 39 -3.58 19.84 -3.86
CA ALA A 39 -4.13 20.52 -5.03
C ALA A 39 -3.61 19.89 -6.33
N TYR A 40 -4.49 19.74 -7.30
CA TYR A 40 -4.20 19.20 -8.65
C TYR A 40 -3.93 17.69 -8.70
N TRP A 41 -4.04 16.99 -7.57
CA TRP A 41 -3.84 15.53 -7.52
C TRP A 41 -5.16 14.74 -7.51
N GLY A 42 -6.28 15.40 -7.70
CA GLY A 42 -7.67 14.94 -7.71
C GLY A 42 -7.93 13.43 -7.71
N ALA A 43 -8.09 12.84 -8.91
CA ALA A 43 -8.46 11.43 -9.03
C ALA A 43 -7.44 10.49 -8.40
N TYR A 44 -6.14 10.78 -8.52
CA TYR A 44 -5.08 9.97 -7.92
C TYR A 44 -5.17 10.01 -6.39
N ALA A 45 -5.29 11.22 -5.81
CA ALA A 45 -5.40 11.37 -4.36
C ALA A 45 -6.63 10.65 -3.83
N ILE A 46 -7.77 10.80 -4.50
CA ILE A 46 -9.02 10.11 -4.10
C ILE A 46 -8.84 8.59 -4.12
N SER A 47 -8.20 8.05 -5.16
CA SER A 47 -7.95 6.61 -5.24
C SER A 47 -7.05 6.12 -4.11
N LYS A 48 -6.06 6.91 -3.70
CA LYS A 48 -5.18 6.56 -2.59
C LYS A 48 -5.85 6.72 -1.23
N PHE A 49 -6.74 7.71 -1.05
CA PHE A 49 -7.61 7.79 0.12
C PHE A 49 -8.51 6.55 0.23
N ALA A 50 -9.06 6.11 -0.91
CA ALA A 50 -9.87 4.89 -0.94
C ALA A 50 -9.05 3.66 -0.54
N THR A 51 -7.81 3.56 -0.99
CA THR A 51 -6.89 2.48 -0.60
C THR A 51 -6.62 2.50 0.91
N GLU A 52 -6.34 3.66 1.48
CA GLU A 52 -6.11 3.79 2.92
C GLU A 52 -7.38 3.41 3.72
N GLY A 53 -8.54 3.84 3.24
CA GLY A 53 -9.82 3.46 3.85
C GLY A 53 -10.07 1.97 3.79
N LEU A 54 -9.77 1.34 2.66
CA LEU A 54 -9.91 -0.11 2.48
C LEU A 54 -9.01 -0.89 3.45
N VAL A 55 -7.79 -0.45 3.67
CA VAL A 55 -6.88 -1.05 4.64
C VAL A 55 -7.49 -1.05 6.04
N GLN A 56 -8.01 0.10 6.47
CA GLN A 56 -8.63 0.22 7.78
C GLN A 56 -9.85 -0.69 7.94
N ILE A 57 -10.72 -0.71 6.95
CA ILE A 57 -11.95 -1.51 6.97
C ILE A 57 -11.61 -3.00 7.00
N LEU A 58 -10.77 -3.45 6.07
CA LEU A 58 -10.41 -4.87 5.97
C LEU A 58 -9.67 -5.35 7.21
N SER A 59 -8.75 -4.55 7.76
CA SER A 59 -8.02 -4.95 8.95
C SER A 59 -8.95 -5.17 10.13
N GLU A 60 -9.93 -4.29 10.30
CA GLU A 60 -10.92 -4.42 11.37
C GLU A 60 -11.82 -5.63 11.17
N GLU A 61 -12.28 -5.87 9.96
CA GLU A 61 -13.13 -7.02 9.64
C GLU A 61 -12.41 -8.36 9.82
N LEU A 62 -11.13 -8.43 9.42
CA LEU A 62 -10.38 -9.68 9.39
C LEU A 62 -9.63 -9.97 10.69
N GLU A 63 -9.38 -8.99 11.53
CA GLU A 63 -8.60 -9.14 12.75
C GLU A 63 -9.16 -10.20 13.70
N LYS A 64 -10.48 -10.21 13.86
CA LYS A 64 -11.15 -11.12 14.81
C LYS A 64 -11.50 -12.48 14.22
N THR A 65 -11.52 -12.60 12.89
CA THR A 65 -12.01 -13.81 12.21
C THR A 65 -10.92 -14.58 11.49
N SER A 66 -9.73 -14.03 11.39
CA SER A 66 -8.62 -14.66 10.66
C SER A 66 -7.28 -14.12 11.13
N GLY A 67 -6.21 -14.78 10.68
CA GLY A 67 -4.84 -14.29 10.89
C GLY A 67 -4.34 -13.38 9.77
N ILE A 68 -5.23 -12.89 8.92
CA ILE A 68 -4.85 -12.03 7.80
C ILE A 68 -4.53 -10.62 8.31
N ARG A 69 -3.33 -10.14 8.00
CA ARG A 69 -2.91 -8.76 8.30
C ARG A 69 -3.08 -7.92 7.04
N VAL A 70 -3.56 -6.70 7.20
CA VAL A 70 -3.79 -5.77 6.09
C VAL A 70 -3.13 -4.44 6.43
N ASN A 71 -2.14 -4.05 5.66
CA ASN A 71 -1.39 -2.83 5.89
C ASN A 71 -1.15 -2.08 4.58
N ALA A 72 -0.79 -0.82 4.70
CA ALA A 72 -0.39 0.01 3.57
C ALA A 72 1.05 0.47 3.72
N ILE A 73 1.72 0.70 2.60
CA ILE A 73 3.03 1.32 2.55
C ILE A 73 2.95 2.58 1.69
N ASN A 74 3.48 3.68 2.21
CA ASN A 74 3.80 4.84 1.41
C ASN A 74 5.28 4.71 1.00
N PRO A 75 5.57 4.45 -0.28
CA PRO A 75 6.95 4.26 -0.71
C PRO A 75 7.76 5.56 -0.73
N GLY A 76 7.10 6.72 -0.65
CA GLY A 76 7.75 7.99 -0.83
C GLY A 76 8.11 8.23 -2.30
N ALA A 77 8.99 9.19 -2.56
CA ALA A 77 9.45 9.48 -3.90
C ALA A 77 10.49 8.46 -4.35
N VAL A 78 10.19 7.73 -5.41
CA VAL A 78 11.02 6.63 -5.91
C VAL A 78 11.35 6.86 -7.38
N ARG A 79 12.55 6.46 -7.79
CA ARG A 79 13.01 6.58 -9.17
C ARG A 79 12.27 5.60 -10.05
N THR A 80 11.19 6.06 -10.69
CA THR A 80 10.37 5.26 -11.60
C THR A 80 9.99 6.10 -12.82
N LYS A 81 9.52 5.43 -13.87
CA LYS A 81 9.01 6.13 -15.06
C LYS A 81 7.82 7.02 -14.72
N MET A 82 6.94 6.54 -13.85
CA MET A 82 5.79 7.33 -13.41
C MET A 82 6.23 8.62 -12.71
N ARG A 83 7.23 8.53 -11.82
CA ARG A 83 7.78 9.71 -11.14
C ARG A 83 8.41 10.69 -12.13
N ALA A 84 9.18 10.19 -13.09
CA ALA A 84 9.81 11.00 -14.12
C ALA A 84 8.78 11.75 -14.97
N GLN A 85 7.66 11.12 -15.28
CA GLN A 85 6.57 11.75 -16.03
C GLN A 85 5.86 12.83 -15.22
N ALA A 86 5.67 12.59 -13.92
CA ALA A 86 5.00 13.55 -13.04
C ALA A 86 5.90 14.75 -12.67
N TYR A 87 7.21 14.55 -12.61
CA TYR A 87 8.19 15.57 -12.22
C TYR A 87 9.37 15.59 -13.20
N PRO A 88 9.17 16.07 -14.45
CA PRO A 88 10.21 15.99 -15.47
C PRO A 88 11.49 16.77 -15.14
N ALA A 89 11.37 17.85 -14.33
CA ALA A 89 12.52 18.68 -13.96
C ALA A 89 13.33 18.14 -12.78
N GLU A 90 12.85 17.08 -12.13
CA GLU A 90 13.52 16.49 -10.97
C GLU A 90 14.69 15.61 -11.42
N ASP A 91 15.85 15.75 -10.73
CA ASP A 91 17.00 14.88 -11.00
C ASP A 91 16.74 13.47 -10.46
N PRO A 92 16.65 12.45 -11.36
CA PRO A 92 16.40 11.08 -10.91
C PRO A 92 17.44 10.54 -9.93
N LYS A 93 18.66 11.08 -9.96
CA LYS A 93 19.74 10.65 -9.06
C LYS A 93 19.50 10.99 -7.61
N THR A 94 18.60 11.96 -7.34
CA THR A 94 18.23 12.33 -5.97
C THR A 94 17.21 11.38 -5.35
N LEU A 95 16.65 10.47 -6.14
CA LEU A 95 15.61 9.55 -5.71
C LEU A 95 16.20 8.16 -5.44
N LYS A 96 15.65 7.49 -4.44
CA LYS A 96 15.96 6.07 -4.19
C LYS A 96 15.41 5.21 -5.32
N ASN A 97 16.14 4.17 -5.68
CA ASN A 97 15.60 3.20 -6.62
C ASN A 97 14.66 2.22 -5.89
N PRO A 98 13.80 1.48 -6.61
CA PRO A 98 12.85 0.57 -5.96
C PRO A 98 13.48 -0.45 -5.03
N LYS A 99 14.67 -0.93 -5.33
CA LYS A 99 15.36 -1.92 -4.49
C LYS A 99 15.70 -1.39 -3.10
N GLU A 100 15.96 -0.08 -2.99
CA GLU A 100 16.36 0.55 -1.73
C GLU A 100 15.21 0.67 -0.72
N ILE A 101 13.96 0.51 -1.18
CA ILE A 101 12.80 0.62 -0.31
C ILE A 101 12.14 -0.74 -0.01
N MET A 102 12.75 -1.84 -0.47
CA MET A 102 12.13 -3.16 -0.32
C MET A 102 12.03 -3.65 1.13
N ASN A 103 12.86 -3.16 2.03
CA ASN A 103 12.87 -3.63 3.41
C ASN A 103 11.51 -3.49 4.10
N ALA A 104 10.79 -2.39 3.86
CA ALA A 104 9.46 -2.21 4.45
C ALA A 104 8.47 -3.26 3.94
N TYR A 105 8.53 -3.57 2.64
CA TYR A 105 7.67 -4.60 2.05
C TYR A 105 8.01 -5.97 2.61
N LEU A 106 9.30 -6.32 2.67
CA LEU A 106 9.73 -7.60 3.23
C LEU A 106 9.33 -7.75 4.70
N PHE A 107 9.42 -6.67 5.48
CA PHE A 107 8.98 -6.67 6.86
C PHE A 107 7.50 -7.00 6.98
N LEU A 108 6.65 -6.31 6.22
CA LEU A 108 5.20 -6.52 6.30
C LEU A 108 4.75 -7.87 5.72
N MET A 109 5.50 -8.43 4.80
CA MET A 109 5.20 -9.73 4.21
C MET A 109 5.72 -10.90 5.03
N GLY A 110 6.62 -10.65 5.97
CA GLY A 110 7.27 -11.69 6.77
C GLY A 110 6.70 -11.86 8.17
N ILE A 111 7.25 -12.79 8.90
CA ILE A 111 6.82 -13.13 10.25
C ILE A 111 7.14 -12.05 11.28
N ASP A 112 8.09 -11.17 10.99
CA ASP A 112 8.49 -10.10 11.92
C ASP A 112 7.37 -9.08 12.15
N SER A 113 6.37 -9.04 11.26
CA SER A 113 5.23 -8.15 11.39
C SER A 113 3.97 -8.82 11.94
N LEU A 114 4.09 -10.01 12.52
CA LEU A 114 2.95 -10.67 13.17
C LEU A 114 2.35 -9.74 14.23
N GLY A 115 1.04 -9.60 14.21
CA GLY A 115 0.32 -8.70 15.11
C GLY A 115 0.20 -7.26 14.60
N ILE A 116 0.85 -6.92 13.48
CA ILE A 116 0.74 -5.58 12.88
C ILE A 116 -0.30 -5.62 11.77
N THR A 117 -1.41 -4.92 11.97
CA THR A 117 -2.48 -4.80 10.99
C THR A 117 -3.15 -3.44 11.10
N GLY A 118 -3.73 -2.97 10.02
CA GLY A 118 -4.40 -1.68 9.98
C GLY A 118 -3.46 -0.48 10.01
N LYS A 119 -2.18 -0.68 9.69
CA LYS A 119 -1.17 0.37 9.74
C LYS A 119 -0.83 0.88 8.35
N SER A 120 -0.40 2.12 8.31
CA SER A 120 0.11 2.78 7.11
C SER A 120 1.54 3.22 7.41
N ILE A 121 2.50 2.62 6.72
CA ILE A 121 3.92 2.70 7.05
C ILE A 121 4.67 3.46 5.97
N GLU A 122 5.66 4.26 6.38
CA GLU A 122 6.58 4.91 5.46
C GLU A 122 7.73 3.97 5.11
N ALA A 123 8.09 3.88 3.82
CA ALA A 123 9.19 3.04 3.35
C ALA A 123 10.54 3.77 3.40
N GLN A 124 10.52 5.11 3.53
CA GLN A 124 11.75 5.91 3.62
C GLN A 124 11.56 7.19 4.46
#